data_7b8d12d4cc956ba5a107201a5ff66f0e
#
_entry.id   7b8d12d4cc956ba5a107201a5ff66f0e
#
_cell.length_a   1.000
_cell.length_b   1.000
_cell.length_c   1.000
_cell.angle_alpha   90.00
_cell.angle_beta   90.00
_cell.angle_gamma   90.00
#
_symmetry.space_group_name_H-M   'P 1'
#
loop_
_entity.id
_entity.type
_entity.pdbx_description
1 polymer ?
#
loop_
_entity_poly.entity_id
_entity_poly.type
_entity_poly.pdbx_seq_one_letter_code
_entity_poly.pdbx_strand_id
1 'polypeptide(L)'
;MKFKHFLALVLAICLTTSAFAQKKAPKKQEVAVEQFAAIADSIHSYLRPTAVVGGSITVENVYIYPEKQMDIHFSRVLGDYPLRDGDVKNLYSIIKALLPQGYEGYKVTGYSSKTTFEQLSSPYYSGRKLPAAPAQKKGKVQVENKWVSKVNPEYNVTKGLQNDHIAMWQSHGWYYEQKLMRWEWQRARIFQTVEDLYTQSYVVPFLVPMLENAGAYVAMPRERDFHSYELIVDNDASTTSRTGGKYMESGNWSNTSVPAFADAKESYEYQENPFQMGTSRAVAAVKGNATATASWSTSVDADGKYAVYVSYTTLPNSSDCALYTVNYEGGSESFSVNQKMGGGTWVYIGTFPFEAGKEYSVVLSNGTPKGKTYRDNSVVTADAVKVGGGMGNIARKPSKEIISNMQSARNLDNTPIEMPDFEYQAEVSGYSRIREGARYWLQWAGYSDTLYSPNKNMNDYNDDYMCRGSWVNVLS
;
A
#
# COMPACT_ATOMS: atom_id res chain seq x y z
N MET A 1 -0.89 -18.78 -62.06
CA MET A 1 0.16 -17.74 -62.26
C MET A 1 0.15 -16.62 -61.22
N LYS A 2 -0.72 -16.60 -60.19
CA LYS A 2 -0.84 -15.54 -59.15
C LYS A 2 -0.10 -15.84 -57.80
N PHE A 3 0.31 -17.05 -57.58
CA PHE A 3 0.94 -17.46 -56.30
C PHE A 3 2.48 -17.24 -56.26
N LYS A 4 3.14 -17.26 -57.39
CA LYS A 4 4.59 -17.05 -57.47
C LYS A 4 5.06 -15.60 -57.26
N HIS A 5 4.17 -14.63 -57.55
CA HIS A 5 4.47 -13.19 -57.39
C HIS A 5 4.27 -12.73 -55.93
N PHE A 6 3.40 -13.39 -55.17
CA PHE A 6 3.17 -13.08 -53.76
C PHE A 6 4.36 -13.56 -52.87
N LEU A 7 4.95 -14.72 -53.22
CA LEU A 7 6.12 -15.24 -52.48
C LEU A 7 7.39 -14.39 -52.72
N ALA A 8 7.55 -13.83 -53.91
CA ALA A 8 8.66 -12.95 -54.24
C ALA A 8 8.54 -11.57 -53.54
N LEU A 9 7.34 -11.07 -53.33
CA LEU A 9 7.12 -9.81 -52.64
C LEU A 9 7.34 -9.94 -51.12
N VAL A 10 6.97 -11.08 -50.51
CA VAL A 10 7.20 -11.34 -49.07
C VAL A 10 8.70 -11.58 -48.81
N LEU A 11 9.45 -12.24 -49.72
CA LEU A 11 10.90 -12.38 -49.59
C LEU A 11 11.64 -11.05 -49.77
N ALA A 12 11.17 -10.15 -50.64
CA ALA A 12 11.75 -8.82 -50.81
C ALA A 12 11.52 -7.90 -49.60
N ILE A 13 10.37 -8.01 -48.92
CA ILE A 13 10.08 -7.25 -47.70
C ILE A 13 10.89 -7.78 -46.51
N CYS A 14 11.16 -9.10 -46.43
CA CYS A 14 12.04 -9.67 -45.39
C CYS A 14 13.53 -9.34 -45.57
N LEU A 15 13.98 -8.99 -46.80
CA LEU A 15 15.36 -8.60 -47.07
C LEU A 15 15.65 -7.11 -46.86
N THR A 16 14.60 -6.26 -46.77
CA THR A 16 14.78 -4.81 -46.54
C THR A 16 14.69 -4.41 -45.07
N THR A 17 14.31 -5.31 -44.15
CA THR A 17 14.26 -5.03 -42.72
C THR A 17 15.52 -5.39 -41.95
N SER A 18 16.54 -5.91 -42.57
CA SER A 18 17.81 -6.32 -41.92
C SER A 18 18.97 -5.31 -42.04
N ALA A 19 18.71 -4.08 -42.48
CA ALA A 19 19.76 -3.03 -42.56
C ALA A 19 19.61 -1.93 -41.49
N PHE A 20 19.04 -2.24 -40.32
CA PHE A 20 19.37 -1.47 -39.13
C PHE A 20 20.72 -1.98 -38.62
N ALA A 21 21.78 -1.30 -39.04
CA ALA A 21 23.10 -1.51 -38.48
C ALA A 21 23.00 -1.41 -36.95
N GLN A 22 23.04 -2.55 -36.26
CA GLN A 22 23.36 -2.55 -34.84
C GLN A 22 24.69 -1.81 -34.70
N LYS A 23 24.69 -0.58 -34.22
CA LYS A 23 25.91 0.08 -33.79
C LYS A 23 26.55 -0.87 -32.77
N LYS A 24 27.61 -1.56 -33.16
CA LYS A 24 28.42 -2.38 -32.25
C LYS A 24 28.72 -1.46 -31.06
N ALA A 25 28.34 -1.90 -29.85
CA ALA A 25 28.74 -1.21 -28.65
C ALA A 25 30.25 -0.97 -28.70
N PRO A 26 30.72 0.23 -28.34
CA PRO A 26 32.15 0.51 -28.36
C PRO A 26 32.87 -0.55 -27.51
N LYS A 27 33.99 -1.09 -28.03
CA LYS A 27 34.79 -2.05 -27.29
C LYS A 27 35.29 -1.39 -26.02
N LYS A 28 34.76 -1.81 -24.88
CA LYS A 28 35.25 -1.41 -23.57
C LYS A 28 36.34 -2.35 -23.11
N GLN A 29 37.33 -1.79 -22.41
CA GLN A 29 38.38 -2.57 -21.74
C GLN A 29 38.28 -2.29 -20.24
N GLU A 30 38.24 -3.34 -19.44
CA GLU A 30 38.27 -3.24 -17.98
C GLU A 30 39.71 -3.08 -17.50
N VAL A 31 39.92 -2.25 -16.47
CA VAL A 31 41.23 -1.90 -15.92
C VAL A 31 41.24 -2.25 -14.43
N ALA A 32 42.42 -2.63 -13.92
CA ALA A 32 42.61 -2.94 -12.51
C ALA A 32 42.24 -1.73 -11.61
N VAL A 33 41.39 -1.98 -10.60
CA VAL A 33 40.78 -0.91 -9.78
C VAL A 33 41.72 -0.40 -8.68
N GLU A 34 42.71 -1.16 -8.27
CA GLU A 34 43.61 -0.86 -7.14
C GLU A 34 44.35 0.46 -7.34
N GLN A 35 44.72 0.79 -8.58
CA GLN A 35 45.41 2.06 -8.87
C GLN A 35 44.50 3.29 -8.75
N PHE A 36 43.17 3.10 -8.62
CA PHE A 36 42.19 4.18 -8.43
C PHE A 36 41.72 4.31 -6.98
N ALA A 37 42.23 3.50 -6.04
CA ALA A 37 41.79 3.47 -4.65
C ALA A 37 41.93 4.84 -3.97
N ALA A 38 43.03 5.57 -4.22
CA ALA A 38 43.27 6.90 -3.66
C ALA A 38 42.19 7.92 -4.05
N ILE A 39 41.53 7.75 -5.20
CA ILE A 39 40.38 8.56 -5.64
C ILE A 39 39.19 8.30 -4.72
N ALA A 40 38.88 7.03 -4.46
CA ALA A 40 37.76 6.67 -3.59
C ALA A 40 37.97 7.18 -2.15
N ASP A 41 39.17 7.04 -1.60
CA ASP A 41 39.53 7.52 -0.26
C ASP A 41 39.39 9.02 -0.15
N SER A 42 39.84 9.76 -1.16
CA SER A 42 39.74 11.23 -1.20
C SER A 42 38.30 11.69 -1.36
N ILE A 43 37.50 11.04 -2.17
CA ILE A 43 36.08 11.32 -2.30
C ILE A 43 35.37 11.02 -0.98
N HIS A 44 35.67 9.91 -0.33
CA HIS A 44 35.09 9.55 0.97
C HIS A 44 35.41 10.60 2.03
N SER A 45 36.66 11.02 2.10
CA SER A 45 37.13 12.09 3.03
C SER A 45 36.45 13.43 2.77
N TYR A 46 36.22 13.78 1.51
CA TYR A 46 35.49 14.98 1.12
C TYR A 46 34.00 14.94 1.50
N LEU A 47 33.32 13.81 1.30
CA LEU A 47 31.88 13.69 1.54
C LEU A 47 31.54 13.40 3.01
N ARG A 48 32.41 12.74 3.76
CA ARG A 48 32.15 12.33 5.16
C ARG A 48 31.64 13.44 6.08
N PRO A 49 32.10 14.71 5.98
CA PRO A 49 31.54 15.79 6.80
C PRO A 49 30.12 16.21 6.42
N THR A 50 29.63 15.84 5.22
CA THR A 50 28.33 16.32 4.71
C THR A 50 27.15 15.52 5.21
N ALA A 51 27.35 14.23 5.51
CA ALA A 51 26.31 13.33 6.02
C ALA A 51 26.93 12.10 6.71
N VAL A 52 26.20 11.51 7.63
CA VAL A 52 26.54 10.23 8.26
C VAL A 52 26.02 9.09 7.38
N VAL A 53 26.89 8.48 6.60
CA VAL A 53 26.61 7.33 5.75
C VAL A 53 27.46 6.15 6.23
N GLY A 54 26.84 4.97 6.36
CA GLY A 54 27.54 3.75 6.78
C GLY A 54 28.37 3.16 5.66
N GLY A 55 29.56 2.63 5.99
CA GLY A 55 30.47 2.00 5.04
C GLY A 55 31.47 2.97 4.40
N SER A 56 32.34 2.42 3.54
CA SER A 56 33.39 3.19 2.85
C SER A 56 33.11 3.23 1.35
N ILE A 57 33.46 4.34 0.73
CA ILE A 57 33.42 4.46 -0.74
C ILE A 57 34.64 3.70 -1.31
N THR A 58 34.37 2.82 -2.28
CA THR A 58 35.39 2.06 -3.02
C THR A 58 35.15 2.19 -4.51
N VAL A 59 36.19 1.96 -5.32
CA VAL A 59 36.05 1.77 -6.77
C VAL A 59 35.74 0.31 -7.04
N GLU A 60 34.64 0.02 -7.74
CA GLU A 60 34.20 -1.33 -8.07
C GLU A 60 34.65 -1.77 -9.47
N ASN A 61 34.57 -0.86 -10.44
CA ASN A 61 34.99 -1.13 -11.80
C ASN A 61 35.50 0.14 -12.49
N VAL A 62 36.46 -0.02 -13.40
CA VAL A 62 36.91 1.04 -14.29
C VAL A 62 36.94 0.51 -15.73
N TYR A 63 36.26 1.22 -16.62
CA TYR A 63 36.19 0.90 -18.02
C TYR A 63 36.78 2.03 -18.86
N ILE A 64 37.64 1.68 -19.81
CA ILE A 64 38.15 2.60 -20.81
C ILE A 64 37.58 2.31 -22.18
N TYR A 65 37.38 3.35 -22.95
CA TYR A 65 36.83 3.29 -24.29
C TYR A 65 37.76 4.00 -25.29
N PRO A 66 37.56 3.80 -26.59
CA PRO A 66 38.18 4.63 -27.61
C PRO A 66 38.01 6.13 -27.35
N GLU A 67 38.86 6.97 -27.92
CA GLU A 67 38.81 8.43 -27.82
C GLU A 67 39.05 8.96 -26.39
N LYS A 68 39.84 8.23 -25.59
CA LYS A 68 40.18 8.59 -24.20
C LYS A 68 38.94 8.87 -23.32
N GLN A 69 37.95 8.03 -23.39
CA GLN A 69 36.81 8.05 -22.47
C GLN A 69 37.01 7.02 -21.38
N MET A 70 36.57 7.32 -20.14
CA MET A 70 36.68 6.46 -18.97
C MET A 70 35.44 6.54 -18.12
N ASP A 71 34.90 5.38 -17.71
CA ASP A 71 33.85 5.24 -16.72
C ASP A 71 34.44 4.67 -15.43
N ILE A 72 34.26 5.36 -14.31
CA ILE A 72 34.65 4.89 -12.99
C ILE A 72 33.38 4.61 -12.18
N HIS A 73 33.23 3.36 -11.79
CA HIS A 73 32.09 2.89 -11.00
C HIS A 73 32.50 2.77 -9.53
N PHE A 74 31.86 3.56 -8.70
CA PHE A 74 32.04 3.54 -7.25
C PHE A 74 30.96 2.68 -6.58
N SER A 75 31.26 2.21 -5.39
CA SER A 75 30.34 1.47 -4.54
C SER A 75 29.06 2.27 -4.27
N ARG A 76 27.98 1.53 -3.93
CA ARG A 76 26.66 2.10 -3.61
C ARG A 76 26.75 3.20 -2.54
N VAL A 77 27.67 3.07 -1.59
CA VAL A 77 27.88 4.03 -0.50
C VAL A 77 28.00 5.47 -0.99
N LEU A 78 28.63 5.71 -2.15
CA LEU A 78 28.71 7.06 -2.72
C LEU A 78 27.32 7.61 -3.08
N GLY A 79 26.44 6.78 -3.64
CA GLY A 79 25.09 7.18 -4.01
C GLY A 79 24.17 7.50 -2.82
N ASP A 80 24.52 7.05 -1.61
CA ASP A 80 23.77 7.32 -0.39
C ASP A 80 24.09 8.72 0.20
N TYR A 81 25.10 9.43 -0.32
CA TYR A 81 25.39 10.82 0.04
C TYR A 81 24.47 11.81 -0.70
N PRO A 82 24.01 12.88 -0.02
CA PRO A 82 23.13 13.91 -0.61
C PRO A 82 23.93 14.89 -1.50
N LEU A 83 24.32 14.43 -2.69
CA LEU A 83 25.14 15.23 -3.60
C LEU A 83 24.39 16.47 -4.12
N ARG A 84 25.11 17.59 -4.20
CA ARG A 84 24.71 18.84 -4.84
C ARG A 84 25.60 19.11 -6.05
N ASP A 85 25.20 20.04 -6.92
CA ASP A 85 26.01 20.38 -8.12
C ASP A 85 27.43 20.83 -7.83
N GLY A 86 27.63 21.53 -6.71
CA GLY A 86 28.98 21.90 -6.25
C GLY A 86 29.82 20.67 -5.91
N ASP A 87 29.21 19.67 -5.27
CA ASP A 87 29.87 18.42 -4.93
C ASP A 87 30.28 17.66 -6.20
N VAL A 88 29.39 17.55 -7.18
CA VAL A 88 29.70 16.89 -8.46
C VAL A 88 30.93 17.48 -9.11
N LYS A 89 31.06 18.82 -9.15
CA LYS A 89 32.25 19.51 -9.68
C LYS A 89 33.50 19.15 -8.89
N ASN A 90 33.39 19.14 -7.56
CA ASN A 90 34.51 18.80 -6.68
C ASN A 90 34.95 17.35 -6.83
N LEU A 91 33.97 16.40 -6.95
CA LEU A 91 34.28 15.00 -7.19
C LEU A 91 35.07 14.82 -8.49
N TYR A 92 34.66 15.46 -9.60
CA TYR A 92 35.44 15.41 -10.83
C TYR A 92 36.82 16.12 -10.71
N SER A 93 36.93 17.14 -9.90
CA SER A 93 38.23 17.78 -9.62
C SER A 93 39.17 16.85 -8.85
N ILE A 94 38.63 16.11 -7.85
CA ILE A 94 39.40 15.09 -7.11
C ILE A 94 39.84 13.98 -8.05
N ILE A 95 38.92 13.43 -8.88
CA ILE A 95 39.23 12.40 -9.85
C ILE A 95 40.37 12.88 -10.77
N LYS A 96 40.22 14.06 -11.36
CA LYS A 96 41.22 14.61 -12.30
C LYS A 96 42.61 14.79 -11.66
N ALA A 97 42.65 15.18 -10.41
CA ALA A 97 43.91 15.41 -9.69
C ALA A 97 44.64 14.11 -9.32
N LEU A 98 43.88 13.00 -9.18
CA LEU A 98 44.39 11.73 -8.69
C LEU A 98 44.34 10.61 -9.75
N LEU A 99 44.06 10.92 -11.02
CA LEU A 99 44.16 9.94 -12.09
C LEU A 99 45.54 9.31 -12.12
N PRO A 100 45.65 7.98 -12.18
CA PRO A 100 46.94 7.30 -12.32
C PRO A 100 47.70 7.71 -13.58
N GLN A 101 49.03 7.58 -13.52
CA GLN A 101 49.88 7.88 -14.66
C GLN A 101 49.46 7.10 -15.91
N GLY A 102 49.37 7.78 -17.04
CA GLY A 102 48.93 7.19 -18.32
C GLY A 102 47.43 7.42 -18.62
N TYR A 103 46.67 7.94 -17.66
CA TYR A 103 45.23 8.26 -17.87
C TYR A 103 44.96 9.77 -17.90
N GLU A 104 45.98 10.59 -17.96
CA GLU A 104 45.85 12.02 -18.11
C GLU A 104 45.17 12.41 -19.42
N GLY A 105 44.20 13.31 -19.35
CA GLY A 105 43.41 13.71 -20.51
C GLY A 105 42.27 12.81 -20.89
N TYR A 106 41.98 11.79 -20.09
CA TYR A 106 40.73 11.03 -20.24
C TYR A 106 39.53 11.85 -19.81
N LYS A 107 38.44 11.76 -20.60
CA LYS A 107 37.14 12.28 -20.21
C LYS A 107 36.47 11.25 -19.28
N VAL A 108 36.37 11.57 -18.01
CA VAL A 108 35.84 10.64 -17.01
C VAL A 108 34.36 10.89 -16.76
N THR A 109 33.60 9.78 -16.65
CA THR A 109 32.24 9.77 -16.12
C THR A 109 32.22 8.93 -14.84
N GLY A 110 31.76 9.52 -13.71
CA GLY A 110 31.62 8.83 -12.45
C GLY A 110 30.22 8.25 -12.27
N TYR A 111 30.17 7.02 -11.76
CA TYR A 111 28.92 6.29 -11.50
C TYR A 111 28.87 5.77 -10.08
N SER A 112 27.68 5.70 -9.50
CA SER A 112 27.35 4.82 -8.37
C SER A 112 25.99 4.18 -8.63
N SER A 113 25.88 2.87 -8.38
CA SER A 113 24.63 2.11 -8.63
C SER A 113 24.05 2.31 -10.04
N LYS A 114 24.90 2.35 -11.06
CA LYS A 114 24.57 2.59 -12.48
C LYS A 114 24.04 4.00 -12.80
N THR A 115 24.10 4.93 -11.85
CA THR A 115 23.64 6.32 -11.99
C THR A 115 24.82 7.24 -12.02
N THR A 116 24.90 8.23 -12.95
CA THR A 116 26.00 9.19 -13.01
C THR A 116 25.95 10.18 -11.86
N PHE A 117 27.08 10.80 -11.54
CA PHE A 117 27.14 11.83 -10.48
C PHE A 117 26.15 12.97 -10.72
N GLU A 118 25.98 13.38 -11.97
CA GLU A 118 25.03 14.42 -12.35
C GLU A 118 23.58 14.01 -12.08
N GLN A 119 23.27 12.72 -12.24
CA GLN A 119 21.94 12.19 -11.98
C GLN A 119 21.70 11.94 -10.47
N LEU A 120 22.75 11.68 -9.69
CA LEU A 120 22.67 11.57 -8.23
C LEU A 120 22.45 12.91 -7.57
N SER A 121 22.93 14.01 -8.17
CA SER A 121 22.69 15.36 -7.67
C SER A 121 21.23 15.77 -7.91
N SER A 122 20.58 16.27 -6.84
CA SER A 122 19.19 16.70 -6.94
C SER A 122 19.02 17.87 -7.92
N PRO A 123 18.14 17.76 -8.93
CA PRO A 123 17.87 18.83 -9.88
C PRO A 123 17.26 20.08 -9.23
N TYR A 124 16.68 19.95 -8.05
CA TYR A 124 16.14 21.07 -7.28
C TYR A 124 17.20 22.13 -6.93
N TYR A 125 18.43 21.69 -6.63
CA TYR A 125 19.54 22.59 -6.26
C TYR A 125 20.32 23.11 -7.45
N SER A 126 20.22 22.45 -8.61
CA SER A 126 20.98 22.80 -9.81
C SER A 126 20.30 23.83 -10.71
N GLY A 127 19.01 24.08 -10.52
CA GLY A 127 18.20 24.82 -11.48
C GLY A 127 18.09 24.13 -12.86
N ARG A 128 18.57 22.90 -12.98
CA ARG A 128 18.44 22.12 -14.22
C ARG A 128 16.96 21.90 -14.50
N LYS A 129 16.52 22.25 -15.70
CA LYS A 129 15.21 21.78 -16.18
C LYS A 129 15.30 20.25 -16.21
N LEU A 130 14.50 19.61 -15.39
CA LEU A 130 14.27 18.17 -15.59
C LEU A 130 13.90 17.96 -17.05
N PRO A 131 14.49 16.97 -17.76
CA PRO A 131 13.88 16.50 -18.98
C PRO A 131 12.43 16.24 -18.62
N ALA A 132 11.49 16.79 -19.43
CA ALA A 132 10.09 16.49 -19.22
C ALA A 132 10.01 14.99 -19.02
N ALA A 133 9.50 14.54 -17.87
CA ALA A 133 9.30 13.13 -17.64
C ALA A 133 8.66 12.59 -18.90
N PRO A 134 9.19 11.52 -19.53
CA PRO A 134 8.59 10.97 -20.73
C PRO A 134 7.13 10.89 -20.39
N ALA A 135 6.29 11.59 -21.18
CA ALA A 135 4.86 11.67 -20.91
C ALA A 135 4.48 10.23 -20.65
N GLN A 136 4.28 9.88 -19.39
CA GLN A 136 3.74 8.57 -19.09
C GLN A 136 2.53 8.54 -19.98
N LYS A 137 2.57 7.68 -21.00
CA LYS A 137 1.36 7.37 -21.72
C LYS A 137 0.43 7.03 -20.55
N LYS A 138 -0.43 8.01 -20.21
CA LYS A 138 -1.54 7.73 -19.31
C LYS A 138 -2.20 6.58 -20.02
N GLY A 139 -1.87 5.36 -19.63
CA GLY A 139 -2.68 4.23 -20.00
C GLY A 139 -4.05 4.79 -19.72
N LYS A 140 -4.99 4.60 -20.62
CA LYS A 140 -6.37 4.93 -20.34
C LYS A 140 -6.71 4.10 -19.10
N VAL A 141 -6.30 4.61 -17.93
CA VAL A 141 -6.83 4.17 -16.66
C VAL A 141 -8.29 4.56 -16.83
N GLN A 142 -9.10 3.57 -17.10
CA GLN A 142 -10.53 3.74 -17.05
C GLN A 142 -10.82 4.01 -15.57
N VAL A 143 -10.89 5.28 -15.21
CA VAL A 143 -11.21 5.78 -13.87
C VAL A 143 -12.72 5.63 -13.63
N GLU A 144 -13.33 4.59 -14.16
CA GLU A 144 -14.77 4.37 -14.02
C GLU A 144 -15.16 3.78 -12.66
N ASN A 145 -14.22 3.19 -11.90
CA ASN A 145 -14.54 2.48 -10.66
C ASN A 145 -13.89 3.14 -9.44
N LYS A 146 -14.27 4.36 -9.12
CA LYS A 146 -13.89 4.96 -7.83
C LYS A 146 -14.60 4.24 -6.70
N TRP A 147 -13.84 3.86 -5.67
CA TRP A 147 -14.41 3.17 -4.52
C TRP A 147 -15.23 4.10 -3.64
N VAL A 148 -14.61 5.19 -3.16
CA VAL A 148 -15.25 6.21 -2.33
C VAL A 148 -14.98 7.59 -2.91
N SER A 149 -15.99 8.46 -2.96
CA SER A 149 -15.85 9.85 -3.41
C SER A 149 -16.72 10.77 -2.57
N LYS A 150 -16.20 11.95 -2.21
CA LYS A 150 -17.00 12.99 -1.54
C LYS A 150 -18.04 13.55 -2.49
N VAL A 151 -19.29 13.72 -2.01
CA VAL A 151 -20.38 14.24 -2.80
C VAL A 151 -20.40 15.77 -2.80
N ASN A 152 -20.13 16.37 -1.66
CA ASN A 152 -20.13 17.82 -1.47
C ASN A 152 -18.84 18.25 -0.77
N PRO A 153 -17.67 18.23 -1.45
CA PRO A 153 -16.44 18.72 -0.83
C PRO A 153 -16.57 20.22 -0.56
N GLU A 154 -16.07 20.69 0.58
CA GLU A 154 -16.09 22.11 0.96
C GLU A 154 -15.40 22.99 -0.08
N TYR A 155 -14.41 22.45 -0.78
CA TYR A 155 -13.70 23.11 -1.88
C TYR A 155 -13.27 22.11 -2.94
N ASN A 156 -13.21 22.56 -4.18
CA ASN A 156 -12.71 21.75 -5.30
C ASN A 156 -11.23 22.01 -5.55
N VAL A 157 -10.42 20.99 -5.38
CA VAL A 157 -8.97 21.04 -5.63
C VAL A 157 -8.71 20.82 -7.13
N THR A 158 -8.84 21.88 -7.95
CA THR A 158 -8.80 21.78 -9.42
C THR A 158 -7.43 21.40 -10.01
N LYS A 159 -6.35 21.53 -9.24
CA LYS A 159 -4.97 21.21 -9.64
C LYS A 159 -4.27 20.22 -8.70
N GLY A 160 -4.99 19.60 -7.81
CA GLY A 160 -4.50 18.62 -6.86
C GLY A 160 -4.80 17.19 -7.31
N LEU A 161 -5.02 16.33 -6.31
CA LEU A 161 -5.30 14.91 -6.48
C LEU A 161 -6.81 14.60 -6.48
N GLN A 162 -7.64 15.57 -6.85
CA GLN A 162 -9.09 15.43 -6.80
C GLN A 162 -9.56 14.16 -7.51
N ASN A 163 -10.22 13.31 -6.77
CA ASN A 163 -10.73 12.01 -7.22
C ASN A 163 -9.66 10.95 -7.58
N ASP A 164 -8.40 11.18 -7.30
CA ASP A 164 -7.40 10.12 -7.41
C ASP A 164 -7.53 9.14 -6.23
N HIS A 165 -7.29 7.84 -6.50
CA HIS A 165 -7.25 6.80 -5.47
C HIS A 165 -5.80 6.36 -5.30
N ILE A 166 -5.32 6.44 -4.07
CA ILE A 166 -3.93 6.13 -3.72
C ILE A 166 -3.94 4.97 -2.73
N ALA A 167 -3.31 3.86 -3.10
CA ALA A 167 -3.02 2.77 -2.17
C ALA A 167 -1.68 3.05 -1.50
N MET A 168 -1.65 3.08 -0.16
CA MET A 168 -0.41 3.30 0.56
C MET A 168 -0.42 2.57 1.92
N TRP A 169 0.76 2.41 2.49
CA TRP A 169 0.95 1.86 3.84
C TRP A 169 2.21 2.41 4.50
N GLN A 170 2.23 2.38 5.83
CA GLN A 170 3.30 2.89 6.66
C GLN A 170 4.39 1.84 6.96
N SER A 171 4.89 1.12 5.93
CA SER A 171 5.94 0.12 6.06
C SER A 171 5.54 -1.10 6.91
N HIS A 172 6.38 -1.51 7.86
CA HIS A 172 6.26 -2.72 8.68
C HIS A 172 5.40 -2.47 9.93
N GLY A 173 5.20 -3.52 10.73
CA GLY A 173 4.47 -3.41 11.98
C GLY A 173 4.76 -4.54 12.95
N TRP A 174 3.99 -4.62 14.02
CA TRP A 174 4.00 -5.66 15.01
C TRP A 174 3.45 -6.96 14.41
N TYR A 175 4.17 -8.06 14.56
CA TYR A 175 3.79 -9.35 13.98
C TYR A 175 4.06 -10.49 14.94
N TYR A 176 3.42 -11.62 14.71
CA TYR A 176 3.66 -12.84 15.46
C TYR A 176 4.76 -13.68 14.78
N GLU A 177 5.84 -13.93 15.54
CA GLU A 177 6.92 -14.80 15.09
C GLU A 177 6.66 -16.25 15.56
N GLN A 178 6.26 -17.10 14.62
CA GLN A 178 5.86 -18.47 14.91
C GLN A 178 6.98 -19.30 15.56
N LYS A 179 8.23 -19.13 15.13
CA LYS A 179 9.37 -19.89 15.67
C LYS A 179 9.68 -19.53 17.12
N LEU A 180 9.40 -18.30 17.51
CA LEU A 180 9.62 -17.79 18.86
C LEU A 180 8.34 -17.78 19.70
N MET A 181 7.19 -18.10 19.08
CA MET A 181 5.86 -18.09 19.70
C MET A 181 5.58 -16.80 20.47
N ARG A 182 5.89 -15.66 19.86
CA ARG A 182 5.69 -14.33 20.48
C ARG A 182 5.46 -13.26 19.44
N TRP A 183 4.88 -12.16 19.88
CA TRP A 183 4.78 -10.95 19.09
C TRP A 183 6.08 -10.14 19.16
N GLU A 184 6.50 -9.59 18.03
CA GLU A 184 7.68 -8.71 17.97
C GLU A 184 7.60 -7.72 16.79
N TRP A 185 8.49 -6.73 16.79
CA TRP A 185 8.62 -5.79 15.68
C TRP A 185 9.32 -6.45 14.49
N GLN A 186 8.83 -6.21 13.28
CA GLN A 186 9.47 -6.74 12.07
C GLN A 186 10.88 -6.20 11.85
N ARG A 187 11.19 -5.05 12.41
CA ARG A 187 12.52 -4.43 12.33
C ARG A 187 13.14 -4.26 13.71
N ALA A 188 14.45 -4.53 13.76
CA ALA A 188 15.21 -4.31 14.97
C ALA A 188 15.23 -2.83 15.36
N ARG A 189 15.45 -2.57 16.65
CA ARG A 189 15.66 -1.20 17.13
C ARG A 189 16.94 -0.62 16.55
N ILE A 190 16.85 0.58 15.98
CA ILE A 190 17.98 1.37 15.51
C ILE A 190 18.07 2.59 16.41
N PHE A 191 19.21 2.77 17.08
CA PHE A 191 19.43 3.90 18.01
C PHE A 191 18.28 4.11 19.01
N GLN A 192 17.79 3.03 19.61
CA GLN A 192 16.65 2.99 20.55
C GLN A 192 15.29 3.29 19.91
N THR A 193 15.22 3.60 18.64
CA THR A 193 13.99 3.84 17.89
C THR A 193 13.54 2.55 17.21
N VAL A 194 12.24 2.26 17.25
CA VAL A 194 11.63 1.20 16.44
C VAL A 194 11.34 1.76 15.06
N GLU A 195 11.99 1.21 14.02
CA GLU A 195 11.81 1.67 12.62
C GLU A 195 10.34 1.63 12.20
N ASP A 196 9.62 0.60 12.59
CA ASP A 196 8.19 0.44 12.28
C ASP A 196 7.34 1.60 12.79
N LEU A 197 7.61 2.10 14.00
CA LEU A 197 6.92 3.25 14.59
C LEU A 197 7.37 4.57 13.99
N TYR A 198 8.63 4.67 13.58
CA TYR A 198 9.17 5.88 12.96
C TYR A 198 8.40 6.22 11.68
N THR A 199 8.30 5.26 10.75
CA THR A 199 7.56 5.46 9.49
C THR A 199 6.08 5.78 9.75
N GLN A 200 5.46 5.07 10.68
CA GLN A 200 4.07 5.30 11.06
C GLN A 200 3.83 6.74 11.56
N SER A 201 4.76 7.29 12.34
CA SER A 201 4.64 8.63 12.93
C SER A 201 4.63 9.78 11.92
N TYR A 202 5.07 9.54 10.70
CA TYR A 202 5.03 10.52 9.59
C TYR A 202 3.92 10.23 8.59
N VAL A 203 3.73 8.96 8.24
CA VAL A 203 2.78 8.60 7.19
C VAL A 203 1.35 8.86 7.63
N VAL A 204 0.94 8.33 8.77
CA VAL A 204 -0.47 8.38 9.19
C VAL A 204 -0.91 9.78 9.61
N PRO A 205 -0.19 10.53 10.49
CA PRO A 205 -0.67 11.84 10.94
C PRO A 205 -0.37 13.00 10.00
N PHE A 206 0.53 12.84 9.02
CA PHE A 206 0.92 13.94 8.13
C PHE A 206 0.70 13.62 6.66
N LEU A 207 1.35 12.60 6.11
CA LEU A 207 1.31 12.35 4.66
C LEU A 207 -0.11 11.97 4.20
N VAL A 208 -0.79 11.08 4.91
CA VAL A 208 -2.16 10.68 4.57
C VAL A 208 -3.11 11.89 4.57
N PRO A 209 -3.21 12.70 5.64
CA PRO A 209 -4.04 13.90 5.62
C PRO A 209 -3.66 14.92 4.55
N MET A 210 -2.36 15.08 4.22
CA MET A 210 -1.93 15.96 3.13
C MET A 210 -2.46 15.50 1.77
N LEU A 211 -2.41 14.20 1.49
CA LEU A 211 -2.96 13.62 0.26
C LEU A 211 -4.49 13.75 0.20
N GLU A 212 -5.17 13.48 1.32
CA GLU A 212 -6.63 13.62 1.43
C GLU A 212 -7.07 15.09 1.29
N ASN A 213 -6.35 16.02 1.89
CA ASN A 213 -6.59 17.47 1.71
C ASN A 213 -6.29 17.94 0.28
N ALA A 214 -5.39 17.28 -0.44
CA ALA A 214 -5.18 17.51 -1.87
C ALA A 214 -6.27 16.90 -2.77
N GLY A 215 -7.26 16.21 -2.18
CA GLY A 215 -8.43 15.66 -2.85
C GLY A 215 -8.38 14.16 -3.15
N ALA A 216 -7.33 13.45 -2.74
CA ALA A 216 -7.23 12.01 -2.94
C ALA A 216 -8.13 11.22 -1.96
N TYR A 217 -8.53 10.03 -2.38
CA TYR A 217 -8.94 8.97 -1.47
C TYR A 217 -7.75 8.06 -1.18
N VAL A 218 -7.35 7.96 0.09
CA VAL A 218 -6.19 7.15 0.48
C VAL A 218 -6.68 5.83 1.08
N ALA A 219 -6.49 4.74 0.33
CA ALA A 219 -6.77 3.39 0.81
C ALA A 219 -5.53 2.80 1.51
N MET A 220 -5.73 2.14 2.64
CA MET A 220 -4.65 1.54 3.42
C MET A 220 -4.97 0.09 3.81
N PRO A 221 -4.03 -0.86 3.63
CA PRO A 221 -4.17 -2.23 4.13
C PRO A 221 -3.77 -2.34 5.61
N ARG A 222 -3.85 -1.25 6.34
CA ARG A 222 -3.54 -1.16 7.77
C ARG A 222 -4.50 -0.19 8.44
N GLU A 223 -4.71 -0.38 9.75
CA GLU A 223 -5.48 0.58 10.54
C GLU A 223 -4.77 1.95 10.54
N ARG A 224 -5.58 3.01 10.54
CA ARG A 224 -5.11 4.39 10.59
C ARG A 224 -5.54 5.13 11.87
N ASP A 225 -6.50 4.60 12.59
CA ASP A 225 -6.97 5.17 13.85
C ASP A 225 -6.06 4.78 15.01
N PHE A 226 -5.67 5.75 15.82
CA PHE A 226 -4.75 5.56 16.94
C PHE A 226 -5.43 5.04 18.21
N HIS A 227 -6.77 5.10 18.28
CA HIS A 227 -7.49 4.67 19.47
C HIS A 227 -7.44 3.14 19.62
N SER A 228 -7.23 2.69 20.84
CA SER A 228 -7.41 1.28 21.23
C SER A 228 -8.88 0.90 21.37
N TYR A 229 -9.76 1.88 21.33
CA TYR A 229 -11.19 1.76 21.39
C TYR A 229 -11.78 1.60 20.00
N GLU A 230 -12.76 0.72 19.86
CA GLU A 230 -13.59 0.60 18.66
C GLU A 230 -15.04 0.33 19.06
N LEU A 231 -15.97 0.88 18.30
CA LEU A 231 -17.39 0.58 18.39
C LEU A 231 -17.88 0.05 17.06
N ILE A 232 -18.69 -0.99 17.12
CA ILE A 232 -19.34 -1.57 15.96
C ILE A 232 -20.84 -1.53 16.17
N VAL A 233 -21.56 -0.96 15.21
CA VAL A 233 -23.02 -0.98 15.14
C VAL A 233 -23.40 -1.82 13.92
N ASP A 234 -24.15 -2.87 14.14
CA ASP A 234 -24.49 -3.90 13.17
C ASP A 234 -26.00 -4.01 13.00
N ASN A 235 -26.47 -4.49 11.85
CA ASN A 235 -27.88 -4.83 11.67
C ASN A 235 -28.27 -6.13 12.39
N ASP A 236 -27.30 -6.98 12.71
CA ASP A 236 -27.50 -8.18 13.51
C ASP A 236 -27.24 -7.89 15.00
N ALA A 237 -27.91 -8.62 15.89
CA ALA A 237 -27.65 -8.52 17.32
C ALA A 237 -26.25 -9.06 17.62
N SER A 238 -25.41 -8.25 18.28
CA SER A 238 -24.06 -8.63 18.67
C SER A 238 -24.00 -9.02 20.15
N THR A 239 -23.02 -9.87 20.47
CA THR A 239 -22.76 -10.38 21.83
C THR A 239 -21.40 -9.99 22.37
N THR A 240 -20.62 -9.16 21.64
CA THR A 240 -19.26 -8.77 22.04
C THR A 240 -19.21 -7.44 22.77
N SER A 241 -18.09 -7.17 23.41
CA SER A 241 -17.83 -5.90 24.13
C SER A 241 -17.64 -4.69 23.20
N ARG A 242 -17.39 -4.93 21.90
CA ARG A 242 -17.22 -3.88 20.88
C ARG A 242 -18.54 -3.26 20.44
N THR A 243 -19.66 -3.87 20.78
CA THR A 243 -20.96 -3.41 20.31
C THR A 243 -21.48 -2.28 21.16
N GLY A 244 -21.87 -1.22 20.50
CA GLY A 244 -22.51 -0.07 21.16
C GLY A 244 -23.21 0.80 20.15
N GLY A 245 -24.50 1.08 20.39
CA GLY A 245 -25.28 1.93 19.51
C GLY A 245 -26.54 1.26 18.98
N LYS A 246 -27.14 1.86 17.98
CA LYS A 246 -28.46 1.47 17.49
C LYS A 246 -28.52 1.46 15.96
N TYR A 247 -28.95 0.34 15.40
CA TYR A 247 -29.32 0.24 13.99
C TYR A 247 -30.82 0.48 13.80
N MET A 248 -31.20 1.23 12.80
CA MET A 248 -32.59 1.50 12.44
C MET A 248 -32.79 1.59 10.94
N GLU A 249 -33.94 1.14 10.48
CA GLU A 249 -34.37 1.22 9.08
C GLU A 249 -35.64 2.08 8.92
N SER A 250 -35.75 2.76 7.79
CA SER A 250 -36.98 3.35 7.28
C SER A 250 -37.16 2.90 5.82
N GLY A 251 -38.38 2.57 5.42
CA GLY A 251 -38.70 2.04 4.10
C GLY A 251 -38.71 0.50 4.04
N ASN A 252 -38.71 -0.05 2.82
CA ASN A 252 -38.92 -1.49 2.59
C ASN A 252 -37.59 -2.22 2.36
N TRP A 253 -36.86 -2.46 3.44
CA TRP A 253 -35.64 -3.27 3.40
C TRP A 253 -35.95 -4.76 3.44
N SER A 254 -35.09 -5.56 2.85
CA SER A 254 -35.14 -7.04 2.87
C SER A 254 -33.76 -7.63 3.15
N ASN A 255 -33.71 -8.84 3.70
CA ASN A 255 -32.46 -9.55 3.86
C ASN A 255 -31.88 -9.92 2.50
N THR A 256 -30.55 -9.88 2.39
CA THR A 256 -29.84 -10.46 1.25
C THR A 256 -29.71 -11.97 1.45
N SER A 257 -29.34 -12.69 0.39
CA SER A 257 -29.02 -14.13 0.46
C SER A 257 -27.53 -14.40 0.67
N VAL A 258 -26.70 -13.35 0.80
CA VAL A 258 -25.25 -13.44 0.92
C VAL A 258 -24.88 -13.23 2.37
N PRO A 259 -23.98 -14.04 2.96
CA PRO A 259 -23.45 -13.80 4.29
C PRO A 259 -22.78 -12.43 4.40
N ALA A 260 -22.87 -11.86 5.59
CA ALA A 260 -22.35 -10.53 5.89
C ALA A 260 -21.68 -10.49 7.28
N PHE A 261 -21.39 -9.30 7.77
CA PHE A 261 -20.75 -9.13 9.06
C PHE A 261 -21.70 -9.50 10.21
N ALA A 262 -21.12 -10.12 11.24
CA ALA A 262 -21.67 -10.13 12.59
C ALA A 262 -20.52 -10.11 13.59
N ASP A 263 -20.61 -9.24 14.58
CA ASP A 263 -19.66 -9.20 15.70
C ASP A 263 -20.06 -10.28 16.74
N ALA A 264 -19.88 -11.55 16.36
CA ALA A 264 -20.40 -12.71 17.09
C ALA A 264 -19.43 -13.24 18.18
N LYS A 265 -18.12 -12.86 18.09
CA LYS A 265 -17.06 -13.39 18.97
C LYS A 265 -16.08 -12.30 19.38
N GLU A 266 -15.53 -12.42 20.58
CA GLU A 266 -14.40 -11.58 21.01
C GLU A 266 -13.11 -11.89 20.23
N SER A 267 -12.94 -13.13 19.77
CA SER A 267 -11.82 -13.57 18.95
C SER A 267 -12.26 -14.61 17.93
N TYR A 268 -11.53 -14.67 16.82
CA TYR A 268 -11.81 -15.56 15.69
C TYR A 268 -10.68 -16.57 15.51
N GLU A 269 -11.01 -17.82 15.20
CA GLU A 269 -10.05 -18.86 14.90
C GLU A 269 -9.65 -18.90 13.41
N TYR A 270 -8.76 -19.83 13.06
CA TYR A 270 -8.34 -20.03 11.67
C TYR A 270 -9.55 -20.28 10.75
N GLN A 271 -9.56 -19.61 9.60
CA GLN A 271 -10.64 -19.62 8.60
C GLN A 271 -11.97 -18.99 9.05
N GLU A 272 -12.10 -18.56 10.29
CA GLU A 272 -13.28 -17.79 10.69
C GLU A 272 -13.18 -16.36 10.17
N ASN A 273 -14.26 -15.91 9.54
CA ASN A 273 -14.39 -14.56 9.02
C ASN A 273 -15.69 -13.93 9.55
N PRO A 274 -15.61 -12.85 10.34
CA PRO A 274 -16.80 -12.19 10.86
C PRO A 274 -17.77 -11.73 9.76
N PHE A 275 -17.28 -11.43 8.55
CA PHE A 275 -18.10 -11.03 7.40
C PHE A 275 -18.84 -12.19 6.72
N GLN A 276 -18.83 -13.36 7.31
CA GLN A 276 -19.60 -14.53 6.86
C GLN A 276 -20.49 -15.12 7.96
N MET A 277 -20.64 -14.40 9.09
CA MET A 277 -21.35 -14.89 10.27
C MET A 277 -22.70 -14.21 10.48
N GLY A 278 -22.98 -13.13 9.75
CA GLY A 278 -24.17 -12.30 9.86
C GLY A 278 -24.99 -12.22 8.58
N THR A 279 -25.91 -11.27 8.60
CA THR A 279 -26.82 -10.94 7.51
C THR A 279 -26.61 -9.50 7.05
N SER A 280 -27.06 -9.18 5.84
CA SER A 280 -27.14 -7.80 5.38
C SER A 280 -28.51 -7.48 4.80
N ARG A 281 -28.80 -6.20 4.70
CA ARG A 281 -30.05 -5.64 4.24
C ARG A 281 -29.91 -5.04 2.85
N ALA A 282 -30.95 -5.10 2.04
CA ALA A 282 -30.97 -4.50 0.71
C ALA A 282 -32.26 -3.76 0.46
N VAL A 283 -32.19 -2.68 -0.31
CA VAL A 283 -33.35 -1.93 -0.80
C VAL A 283 -33.08 -1.43 -2.23
N ALA A 284 -34.13 -1.32 -3.03
CA ALA A 284 -34.05 -0.76 -4.38
C ALA A 284 -33.55 0.69 -4.34
N ALA A 285 -32.56 1.00 -5.16
CA ALA A 285 -32.07 2.37 -5.36
C ALA A 285 -33.09 3.18 -6.15
N VAL A 286 -33.31 4.44 -5.79
CA VAL A 286 -34.29 5.33 -6.43
C VAL A 286 -33.63 6.59 -6.98
N LYS A 287 -34.16 7.09 -8.08
CA LYS A 287 -33.71 8.37 -8.66
C LYS A 287 -34.32 9.51 -7.85
N GLY A 288 -33.47 10.47 -7.45
CA GLY A 288 -33.90 11.66 -6.67
C GLY A 288 -33.93 11.45 -5.18
N ASN A 289 -34.99 11.89 -4.52
CA ASN A 289 -35.10 11.86 -3.07
C ASN A 289 -35.22 10.42 -2.53
N ALA A 290 -34.60 10.17 -1.41
CA ALA A 290 -34.66 8.86 -0.74
C ALA A 290 -36.08 8.49 -0.31
N THR A 291 -36.40 7.21 -0.45
CA THR A 291 -37.61 6.60 0.07
C THR A 291 -37.34 5.57 1.18
N ALA A 292 -36.06 5.28 1.38
CA ALA A 292 -35.57 4.36 2.41
C ALA A 292 -34.20 4.79 2.93
N THR A 293 -33.99 4.57 4.23
CA THR A 293 -32.70 4.82 4.89
C THR A 293 -32.38 3.69 5.86
N ALA A 294 -31.08 3.41 6.03
CA ALA A 294 -30.53 2.66 7.15
C ALA A 294 -29.61 3.59 7.95
N SER A 295 -29.69 3.54 9.25
CA SER A 295 -28.89 4.42 10.14
C SER A 295 -28.25 3.63 11.27
N TRP A 296 -26.99 3.97 11.54
CA TRP A 296 -26.19 3.46 12.64
C TRP A 296 -25.85 4.63 13.57
N SER A 297 -26.36 4.62 14.79
CA SER A 297 -26.12 5.66 15.78
C SER A 297 -25.26 5.11 16.91
N THR A 298 -24.28 5.91 17.34
CA THR A 298 -23.39 5.56 18.47
C THR A 298 -22.87 6.81 19.16
N SER A 299 -22.28 6.63 20.35
CA SER A 299 -21.52 7.65 21.07
C SER A 299 -20.16 7.11 21.45
N VAL A 300 -19.14 7.97 21.47
CA VAL A 300 -17.78 7.63 21.91
C VAL A 300 -17.58 7.99 23.38
N ASP A 301 -16.59 7.36 24.02
CA ASP A 301 -16.31 7.58 25.46
C ASP A 301 -15.35 8.76 25.70
N ALA A 302 -14.65 9.22 24.67
CA ALA A 302 -13.71 10.34 24.77
C ALA A 302 -13.80 11.24 23.54
N ASP A 303 -13.53 12.54 23.74
CA ASP A 303 -13.40 13.48 22.64
C ASP A 303 -12.24 13.09 21.71
N GLY A 304 -12.45 13.13 20.40
CA GLY A 304 -11.40 12.77 19.47
C GLY A 304 -11.80 12.79 18.01
N LYS A 305 -10.82 12.49 17.15
CA LYS A 305 -11.07 12.24 15.73
C LYS A 305 -10.97 10.74 15.48
N TYR A 306 -12.06 10.15 15.10
CA TYR A 306 -12.18 8.70 14.89
C TYR A 306 -12.35 8.37 13.42
N ALA A 307 -11.67 7.34 12.96
CA ALA A 307 -11.90 6.76 11.64
C ALA A 307 -13.26 6.04 11.62
N VAL A 308 -14.00 6.25 10.55
CA VAL A 308 -15.31 5.63 10.30
C VAL A 308 -15.18 4.69 9.09
N TYR A 309 -15.65 3.48 9.28
CA TYR A 309 -15.69 2.43 8.26
C TYR A 309 -17.12 1.94 8.10
N VAL A 310 -17.48 1.57 6.88
CA VAL A 310 -18.75 0.95 6.56
C VAL A 310 -18.55 -0.45 6.01
N SER A 311 -19.49 -1.33 6.25
CA SER A 311 -19.60 -2.63 5.61
C SER A 311 -20.89 -2.72 4.81
N TYR A 312 -20.85 -3.51 3.76
CA TYR A 312 -21.98 -3.81 2.89
C TYR A 312 -21.72 -5.11 2.12
N THR A 313 -22.74 -5.66 1.49
CA THR A 313 -22.59 -6.84 0.65
C THR A 313 -22.60 -6.44 -0.83
N THR A 314 -21.68 -6.98 -1.61
CA THR A 314 -21.69 -6.81 -3.07
C THR A 314 -22.63 -7.84 -3.71
N LEU A 315 -23.64 -7.34 -4.42
CA LEU A 315 -24.58 -8.12 -5.23
C LEU A 315 -24.37 -7.82 -6.73
N PRO A 316 -24.82 -8.68 -7.64
CA PRO A 316 -24.66 -8.45 -9.08
C PRO A 316 -25.24 -7.11 -9.58
N ASN A 317 -26.27 -6.60 -8.90
CA ASN A 317 -26.94 -5.34 -9.18
C ASN A 317 -26.69 -4.26 -8.14
N SER A 318 -25.63 -4.37 -7.32
CA SER A 318 -25.24 -3.33 -6.37
C SER A 318 -25.01 -2.00 -7.08
N SER A 319 -25.35 -0.92 -6.38
CA SER A 319 -25.09 0.46 -6.82
C SER A 319 -23.59 0.75 -6.89
N ASP A 320 -23.17 1.54 -7.88
CA ASP A 320 -21.81 2.11 -7.96
C ASP A 320 -21.71 3.48 -7.28
N CYS A 321 -22.77 3.96 -6.65
CA CYS A 321 -22.81 5.27 -6.01
C CYS A 321 -23.78 5.32 -4.81
N ALA A 322 -23.72 4.35 -3.91
CA ALA A 322 -24.53 4.35 -2.68
C ALA A 322 -24.20 5.60 -1.82
N LEU A 323 -25.24 6.29 -1.34
CA LEU A 323 -25.10 7.56 -0.64
C LEU A 323 -25.02 7.34 0.87
N TYR A 324 -23.84 7.47 1.43
CA TYR A 324 -23.59 7.52 2.87
C TYR A 324 -23.42 8.96 3.35
N THR A 325 -23.97 9.27 4.51
CA THR A 325 -23.77 10.56 5.20
C THR A 325 -23.30 10.29 6.62
N VAL A 326 -22.17 10.87 7.02
CA VAL A 326 -21.68 10.85 8.39
C VAL A 326 -22.07 12.16 9.06
N ASN A 327 -22.80 12.06 10.16
CA ASN A 327 -23.09 13.18 11.04
C ASN A 327 -22.07 13.18 12.18
N TYR A 328 -21.36 14.28 12.36
CA TYR A 328 -20.28 14.41 13.32
C TYR A 328 -20.33 15.76 14.05
N GLU A 329 -19.44 15.99 15.00
CA GLU A 329 -19.41 17.26 15.74
C GLU A 329 -19.12 18.43 14.79
N GLY A 330 -20.09 19.34 14.71
CA GLY A 330 -20.00 20.54 13.87
C GLY A 330 -20.55 20.39 12.46
N GLY A 331 -21.01 19.19 12.02
CA GLY A 331 -21.56 19.08 10.66
C GLY A 331 -21.90 17.68 10.17
N SER A 332 -21.99 17.58 8.85
CA SER A 332 -22.18 16.30 8.16
C SER A 332 -21.43 16.29 6.82
N GLU A 333 -20.93 15.13 6.43
CA GLU A 333 -20.29 14.94 5.12
C GLU A 333 -20.88 13.73 4.42
N SER A 334 -21.09 13.84 3.10
CA SER A 334 -21.70 12.79 2.29
C SER A 334 -20.72 12.19 1.30
N PHE A 335 -20.81 10.86 1.14
CA PHE A 335 -19.93 10.04 0.32
C PHE A 335 -20.72 9.19 -0.67
N SER A 336 -20.23 9.09 -1.87
CA SER A 336 -20.68 8.12 -2.87
C SER A 336 -19.77 6.90 -2.78
N VAL A 337 -20.30 5.75 -2.39
CA VAL A 337 -19.57 4.50 -2.24
C VAL A 337 -19.97 3.51 -3.32
N ASN A 338 -18.99 2.97 -4.03
CA ASN A 338 -19.21 1.94 -5.04
C ASN A 338 -19.35 0.57 -4.39
N GLN A 339 -20.57 0.10 -4.20
CA GLN A 339 -20.86 -1.19 -3.57
C GLN A 339 -20.66 -2.41 -4.50
N LYS A 340 -20.18 -2.20 -5.74
CA LYS A 340 -19.78 -3.30 -6.65
C LYS A 340 -18.41 -3.87 -6.31
N MET A 341 -17.67 -3.21 -5.41
CA MET A 341 -16.36 -3.62 -4.96
C MET A 341 -16.25 -3.44 -3.43
N GLY A 342 -15.36 -4.19 -2.78
CA GLY A 342 -15.13 -4.09 -1.34
C GLY A 342 -16.24 -4.63 -0.43
N GLY A 343 -17.27 -5.30 -0.97
CA GLY A 343 -18.30 -5.93 -0.15
C GLY A 343 -17.73 -7.02 0.74
N GLY A 344 -18.26 -7.14 1.95
CA GLY A 344 -17.76 -8.07 2.97
C GLY A 344 -16.42 -7.66 3.55
N THR A 345 -16.12 -6.34 3.55
CA THR A 345 -14.91 -5.79 4.17
C THR A 345 -15.19 -4.47 4.88
N TRP A 346 -14.27 -4.03 5.75
CA TRP A 346 -14.29 -2.66 6.28
C TRP A 346 -13.79 -1.68 5.23
N VAL A 347 -14.67 -0.76 4.80
CA VAL A 347 -14.39 0.31 3.85
C VAL A 347 -14.30 1.63 4.58
N TYR A 348 -13.11 2.23 4.60
CA TYR A 348 -12.90 3.55 5.20
C TYR A 348 -13.63 4.64 4.41
N ILE A 349 -14.35 5.53 5.10
CA ILE A 349 -15.04 6.65 4.48
C ILE A 349 -14.56 8.02 4.97
N GLY A 350 -13.93 8.10 6.11
CA GLY A 350 -13.40 9.37 6.64
C GLY A 350 -12.98 9.30 8.10
N THR A 351 -12.34 10.36 8.58
CA THR A 351 -12.00 10.56 10.00
C THR A 351 -12.67 11.84 10.46
N PHE A 352 -13.50 11.75 11.52
CA PHE A 352 -14.39 12.82 11.93
C PHE A 352 -14.25 13.12 13.44
N PRO A 353 -14.45 14.37 13.85
CA PRO A 353 -14.48 14.72 15.26
C PRO A 353 -15.79 14.25 15.90
N PHE A 354 -15.67 13.62 17.07
CA PHE A 354 -16.78 13.25 17.96
C PHE A 354 -16.50 13.73 19.36
N GLU A 355 -17.55 14.18 20.06
CA GLU A 355 -17.51 14.57 21.47
C GLU A 355 -18.09 13.43 22.33
N ALA A 356 -17.45 13.18 23.46
CA ALA A 356 -17.83 12.11 24.38
C ALA A 356 -19.28 12.22 24.84
N GLY A 357 -19.98 11.09 24.81
CA GLY A 357 -21.37 11.01 25.29
C GLY A 357 -22.44 11.63 24.38
N LYS A 358 -22.04 12.29 23.27
CA LYS A 358 -22.99 12.72 22.22
C LYS A 358 -23.27 11.61 21.24
N GLU A 359 -24.52 11.50 20.79
CA GLU A 359 -24.93 10.57 19.77
C GLU A 359 -24.63 11.14 18.39
N TYR A 360 -23.96 10.36 17.56
CA TYR A 360 -23.66 10.62 16.16
C TYR A 360 -24.17 9.48 15.29
N SER A 361 -24.27 9.69 13.99
CA SER A 361 -24.82 8.67 13.10
C SER A 361 -24.13 8.61 11.74
N VAL A 362 -24.14 7.41 11.18
CA VAL A 362 -23.93 7.18 9.75
C VAL A 362 -25.26 6.80 9.14
N VAL A 363 -25.62 7.39 8.02
CA VAL A 363 -26.89 7.14 7.34
C VAL A 363 -26.62 6.73 5.91
N LEU A 364 -27.12 5.56 5.51
CA LEU A 364 -27.20 5.11 4.12
C LEU A 364 -28.57 5.44 3.55
N SER A 365 -28.60 6.09 2.40
CA SER A 365 -29.81 6.48 1.69
C SER A 365 -29.90 5.72 0.36
N ASN A 366 -31.11 5.29 -0.02
CA ASN A 366 -31.35 4.72 -1.35
C ASN A 366 -31.56 5.77 -2.46
N GLY A 367 -31.54 7.07 -2.10
CA GLY A 367 -31.66 8.17 -3.07
C GLY A 367 -30.37 8.42 -3.86
N THR A 368 -30.49 9.09 -4.99
CA THR A 368 -29.34 9.33 -5.89
C THR A 368 -28.46 10.46 -5.38
N PRO A 369 -27.15 10.28 -5.24
CA PRO A 369 -26.21 11.36 -4.95
C PRO A 369 -26.27 12.44 -6.04
N LYS A 370 -26.03 13.70 -5.66
CA LYS A 370 -25.99 14.82 -6.60
C LYS A 370 -25.01 14.58 -7.76
N GLY A 371 -25.50 14.73 -8.98
CA GLY A 371 -24.68 14.54 -10.19
C GLY A 371 -24.42 13.08 -10.57
N LYS A 372 -25.06 12.13 -9.90
CA LYS A 372 -25.01 10.68 -10.21
C LYS A 372 -26.36 10.18 -10.66
N THR A 373 -26.36 9.01 -11.29
CA THR A 373 -27.59 8.33 -11.74
C THR A 373 -27.44 6.84 -11.47
N TYR A 374 -28.41 6.25 -10.81
CA TYR A 374 -28.49 4.80 -10.67
C TYR A 374 -28.79 4.12 -11.98
N ARG A 375 -28.21 2.95 -12.21
CA ARG A 375 -28.66 2.05 -13.27
C ARG A 375 -30.04 1.47 -12.88
N ASP A 376 -30.83 1.11 -13.86
CA ASP A 376 -32.13 0.47 -13.59
C ASP A 376 -31.92 -0.83 -12.80
N ASN A 377 -32.82 -1.10 -11.86
CA ASN A 377 -32.78 -2.23 -10.93
C ASN A 377 -31.57 -2.31 -9.99
N SER A 378 -30.83 -1.20 -9.82
CA SER A 378 -29.76 -1.13 -8.81
C SER A 378 -30.33 -1.25 -7.40
N VAL A 379 -29.55 -1.84 -6.50
CA VAL A 379 -29.83 -1.90 -5.07
C VAL A 379 -28.71 -1.25 -4.28
N VAL A 380 -29.04 -0.73 -3.10
CA VAL A 380 -28.06 -0.41 -2.05
C VAL A 380 -28.18 -1.44 -0.93
N THR A 381 -27.03 -1.83 -0.37
CA THR A 381 -26.96 -2.81 0.71
C THR A 381 -26.40 -2.18 1.98
N ALA A 382 -26.94 -2.58 3.12
CA ALA A 382 -26.57 -2.12 4.46
C ALA A 382 -26.10 -3.32 5.29
N ASP A 383 -25.06 -3.13 6.10
CA ASP A 383 -24.50 -4.15 6.97
C ASP A 383 -24.07 -3.47 8.28
N ALA A 384 -22.80 -3.22 8.52
CA ALA A 384 -22.28 -2.66 9.76
C ALA A 384 -21.53 -1.35 9.57
N VAL A 385 -21.35 -0.62 10.66
CA VAL A 385 -20.48 0.57 10.78
C VAL A 385 -19.52 0.38 11.94
N LYS A 386 -18.23 0.67 11.71
CA LYS A 386 -17.17 0.67 12.71
C LYS A 386 -16.64 2.09 12.92
N VAL A 387 -16.47 2.48 14.19
CA VAL A 387 -15.87 3.75 14.62
C VAL A 387 -14.65 3.44 15.51
N GLY A 388 -13.51 4.03 15.19
CA GLY A 388 -12.27 3.83 15.94
C GLY A 388 -11.40 2.69 15.44
N GLY A 389 -10.22 2.53 16.02
CA GLY A 389 -9.19 1.58 15.59
C GLY A 389 -9.30 0.21 16.21
N GLY A 390 -9.44 0.17 17.51
CA GLY A 390 -9.54 -1.06 18.31
C GLY A 390 -8.22 -1.65 18.75
N MET A 391 -8.33 -2.67 19.59
CA MET A 391 -7.21 -3.51 20.01
C MET A 391 -6.82 -4.49 18.90
N GLY A 392 -5.56 -4.90 18.92
CA GLY A 392 -5.01 -5.84 17.98
C GLY A 392 -5.56 -7.26 18.10
N ASN A 393 -5.29 -8.04 17.11
CA ASN A 393 -5.81 -9.39 16.95
C ASN A 393 -5.10 -10.41 17.85
N ILE A 394 -5.76 -11.54 18.02
CA ILE A 394 -5.11 -12.78 18.45
C ILE A 394 -4.43 -13.41 17.22
N ALA A 395 -3.17 -13.83 17.36
CA ALA A 395 -2.48 -14.59 16.33
C ALA A 395 -3.21 -15.93 16.07
N ARG A 396 -3.35 -16.30 14.79
CA ARG A 396 -4.03 -17.53 14.41
C ARG A 396 -3.04 -18.62 14.06
N LYS A 397 -3.19 -19.77 14.69
CA LYS A 397 -2.36 -20.94 14.41
C LYS A 397 -2.69 -21.58 13.07
N PRO A 398 -1.76 -22.31 12.43
CA PRO A 398 -2.03 -23.12 11.27
C PRO A 398 -3.10 -24.19 11.53
N SER A 399 -3.80 -24.63 10.48
CA SER A 399 -4.75 -25.74 10.64
C SER A 399 -4.04 -27.06 10.94
N LYS A 400 -4.74 -27.95 11.62
CA LYS A 400 -4.23 -29.32 11.93
C LYS A 400 -3.83 -30.10 10.67
N GLU A 401 -4.57 -29.92 9.58
CA GLU A 401 -4.28 -30.55 8.29
C GLU A 401 -2.95 -30.07 7.71
N ILE A 402 -2.71 -28.75 7.73
CA ILE A 402 -1.46 -28.16 7.25
C ILE A 402 -0.28 -28.66 8.08
N ILE A 403 -0.40 -28.66 9.42
CA ILE A 403 0.62 -29.18 10.32
C ILE A 403 0.92 -30.65 10.02
N SER A 404 -0.12 -31.49 9.89
CA SER A 404 0.02 -32.91 9.59
C SER A 404 0.71 -33.14 8.23
N ASN A 405 0.33 -32.40 7.19
CA ASN A 405 0.93 -32.49 5.87
C ASN A 405 2.41 -32.09 5.89
N MET A 406 2.77 -31.07 6.67
CA MET A 406 4.16 -30.64 6.80
C MET A 406 4.99 -31.60 7.62
N GLN A 407 4.46 -32.19 8.69
CA GLN A 407 5.13 -33.21 9.49
C GLN A 407 5.46 -34.48 8.69
N SER A 408 4.70 -34.77 7.64
CA SER A 408 4.97 -35.88 6.71
C SER A 408 5.94 -35.51 5.59
N ALA A 409 6.29 -34.25 5.42
CA ALA A 409 7.20 -33.80 4.36
C ALA A 409 8.65 -34.26 4.63
N ARG A 410 9.37 -34.53 3.55
CA ARG A 410 10.74 -35.00 3.58
C ARG A 410 11.63 -34.14 2.70
N ASN A 411 12.91 -34.04 3.07
CA ASN A 411 13.94 -33.47 2.21
C ASN A 411 14.24 -34.41 1.03
N LEU A 412 14.98 -33.95 0.03
CA LEU A 412 15.38 -34.74 -1.12
C LEU A 412 16.20 -36.00 -0.75
N ASP A 413 16.88 -35.98 0.39
CA ASP A 413 17.64 -37.10 0.97
C ASP A 413 16.79 -38.03 1.85
N ASN A 414 15.45 -37.85 1.85
CA ASN A 414 14.48 -38.59 2.64
C ASN A 414 14.56 -38.36 4.15
N THR A 415 15.29 -37.36 4.64
CA THR A 415 15.27 -36.97 6.04
C THR A 415 13.98 -36.18 6.38
N PRO A 416 13.44 -36.28 7.61
CA PRO A 416 12.33 -35.43 8.04
C PRO A 416 12.70 -33.95 7.95
N ILE A 417 11.78 -33.12 7.48
CA ILE A 417 11.94 -31.66 7.60
C ILE A 417 11.69 -31.33 9.07
N GLU A 418 12.67 -30.66 9.70
CA GLU A 418 12.53 -30.18 11.07
C GLU A 418 11.44 -29.10 11.10
N MET A 419 10.34 -29.40 11.78
CA MET A 419 9.21 -28.51 11.90
C MET A 419 9.28 -27.78 13.23
N PRO A 420 8.90 -26.48 13.27
CA PRO A 420 8.69 -25.80 14.54
C PRO A 420 7.66 -26.55 15.39
N ASP A 421 7.87 -26.57 16.70
CA ASP A 421 6.86 -27.05 17.63
C ASP A 421 5.69 -26.06 17.63
N PHE A 422 4.54 -26.51 17.12
CA PHE A 422 3.31 -25.72 17.05
C PHE A 422 2.40 -25.97 18.26
N GLU A 423 2.92 -26.31 19.43
CA GLU A 423 2.21 -26.15 20.68
C GLU A 423 1.95 -24.67 20.96
N TYR A 424 1.00 -24.18 20.27
CA TYR A 424 0.70 -22.79 20.09
C TYR A 424 -0.29 -22.31 21.16
N GLN A 425 0.15 -21.37 21.97
CA GLN A 425 -0.77 -20.60 22.80
C GLN A 425 -1.21 -19.35 22.02
N ALA A 426 -2.52 -19.21 21.86
CA ALA A 426 -3.07 -18.02 21.23
C ALA A 426 -2.75 -16.79 22.09
N GLU A 427 -1.99 -15.85 21.55
CA GLU A 427 -1.65 -14.60 22.23
C GLU A 427 -2.23 -13.42 21.49
N VAL A 428 -2.78 -12.48 22.25
CA VAL A 428 -3.17 -11.16 21.73
C VAL A 428 -1.92 -10.34 21.46
N SER A 429 -1.99 -9.44 20.47
CA SER A 429 -0.85 -8.58 20.12
C SER A 429 -0.44 -7.62 21.24
N GLY A 430 -1.35 -7.30 22.15
CA GLY A 430 -1.12 -6.42 23.29
C GLY A 430 -1.05 -4.93 22.96
N TYR A 431 -1.22 -4.56 21.69
CA TYR A 431 -1.21 -3.18 21.21
C TYR A 431 -2.49 -2.84 20.44
N SER A 432 -2.74 -1.53 20.27
CA SER A 432 -3.78 -1.06 19.36
C SER A 432 -3.49 -1.52 17.92
N ARG A 433 -4.54 -1.81 17.16
CA ARG A 433 -4.51 -2.39 15.81
C ARG A 433 -3.63 -1.63 14.83
N ILE A 434 -3.52 -0.31 14.96
CA ILE A 434 -2.67 0.51 14.10
C ILE A 434 -1.18 0.09 14.13
N ARG A 435 -0.73 -0.56 15.22
CA ARG A 435 0.66 -1.01 15.35
C ARG A 435 0.94 -2.34 14.68
N GLU A 436 -0.10 -3.12 14.38
CA GLU A 436 0.03 -4.41 13.72
C GLU A 436 0.39 -4.28 12.23
N GLY A 437 1.01 -5.32 11.68
CA GLY A 437 1.26 -5.46 10.25
C GLY A 437 -0.02 -5.52 9.42
N ALA A 438 0.13 -5.37 8.11
CA ALA A 438 -0.98 -5.32 7.16
C ALA A 438 -1.83 -6.61 7.17
N ARG A 439 -1.19 -7.79 7.31
CA ARG A 439 -1.92 -9.06 7.31
C ARG A 439 -3.00 -9.15 8.38
N TYR A 440 -2.78 -8.56 9.56
CA TYR A 440 -3.74 -8.61 10.68
C TYR A 440 -4.92 -7.67 10.45
N TRP A 441 -4.67 -6.50 9.86
CA TRP A 441 -5.74 -5.63 9.42
C TRP A 441 -6.59 -6.27 8.34
N LEU A 442 -5.97 -6.83 7.30
CA LEU A 442 -6.68 -7.48 6.20
C LEU A 442 -7.51 -8.67 6.70
N GLN A 443 -6.96 -9.42 7.65
CA GLN A 443 -7.66 -10.50 8.34
C GLN A 443 -8.90 -9.97 9.09
N TRP A 444 -8.73 -8.92 9.90
CA TRP A 444 -9.82 -8.29 10.65
C TRP A 444 -10.83 -7.63 9.73
N ALA A 445 -10.36 -7.02 8.64
CA ALA A 445 -11.20 -6.31 7.68
C ALA A 445 -11.97 -7.22 6.71
N GLY A 446 -11.93 -8.55 6.88
CA GLY A 446 -12.78 -9.48 6.14
C GLY A 446 -12.22 -9.99 4.82
N TYR A 447 -10.98 -9.64 4.46
CA TYR A 447 -10.36 -10.14 3.23
C TYR A 447 -10.11 -11.66 3.28
N SER A 448 -9.95 -12.27 2.11
CA SER A 448 -9.68 -13.71 2.00
C SER A 448 -8.34 -14.08 2.64
N ASP A 449 -8.28 -15.23 3.31
CA ASP A 449 -7.06 -15.81 3.87
C ASP A 449 -5.99 -16.06 2.81
N THR A 450 -6.38 -16.35 1.57
CA THR A 450 -5.46 -16.46 0.42
C THR A 450 -4.74 -15.15 0.11
N LEU A 451 -5.31 -14.00 0.49
CA LEU A 451 -4.69 -12.69 0.33
C LEU A 451 -3.70 -12.39 1.44
N TYR A 452 -4.11 -12.52 2.71
CA TYR A 452 -3.31 -12.09 3.85
C TYR A 452 -2.46 -13.19 4.49
N SER A 453 -2.69 -14.45 4.13
CA SER A 453 -1.97 -15.59 4.69
C SER A 453 -1.64 -16.66 3.65
N PRO A 454 -0.95 -16.33 2.54
CA PRO A 454 -0.55 -17.31 1.53
C PRO A 454 0.31 -18.44 2.11
N ASN A 455 1.06 -18.20 3.19
CA ASN A 455 1.80 -19.22 3.94
C ASN A 455 0.93 -19.90 5.03
N LYS A 456 -0.39 -19.71 5.02
CA LYS A 456 -1.35 -20.42 5.85
C LYS A 456 -1.05 -20.35 7.36
N ASN A 457 -0.72 -19.14 7.84
CA ASN A 457 -0.32 -18.84 9.21
C ASN A 457 0.97 -19.57 9.69
N MET A 458 1.83 -19.95 8.75
CA MET A 458 3.12 -20.58 9.06
C MET A 458 4.26 -19.56 9.13
N ASN A 459 4.11 -18.41 8.52
CA ASN A 459 5.14 -17.38 8.44
C ASN A 459 4.48 -16.00 8.28
N ASP A 460 4.06 -15.43 9.40
CA ASP A 460 3.36 -14.15 9.41
C ASP A 460 4.23 -12.99 8.93
N TYR A 461 5.54 -13.05 9.13
CA TYR A 461 6.47 -12.07 8.59
C TYR A 461 6.39 -11.98 7.06
N ASN A 462 6.45 -13.12 6.40
CA ASN A 462 6.40 -13.19 4.94
C ASN A 462 4.99 -12.87 4.41
N ASP A 463 3.97 -13.36 5.10
CA ASP A 463 2.57 -13.07 4.76
C ASP A 463 2.28 -11.57 4.81
N ASP A 464 2.75 -10.86 5.84
CA ASP A 464 2.61 -9.42 5.95
C ASP A 464 3.35 -8.66 4.83
N TYR A 465 4.54 -9.12 4.49
CA TYR A 465 5.32 -8.55 3.40
C TYR A 465 4.63 -8.69 2.04
N MET A 466 4.07 -9.87 1.75
CA MET A 466 3.47 -10.19 0.46
C MET A 466 2.06 -9.61 0.28
N CYS A 467 1.25 -9.59 1.33
CA CYS A 467 -0.17 -9.25 1.23
C CYS A 467 -0.43 -7.81 0.79
N ARG A 468 0.48 -6.88 1.08
CA ARG A 468 0.35 -5.46 0.73
C ARG A 468 0.26 -5.24 -0.78
N GLY A 469 1.17 -5.86 -1.54
CA GLY A 469 1.15 -5.79 -3.00
C GLY A 469 -0.06 -6.53 -3.60
N SER A 470 -0.38 -7.71 -3.05
CA SER A 470 -1.53 -8.50 -3.47
C SER A 470 -2.85 -7.76 -3.24
N TRP A 471 -2.96 -7.02 -2.13
CA TRP A 471 -4.15 -6.21 -1.82
C TRP A 471 -4.38 -5.09 -2.84
N VAL A 472 -3.34 -4.46 -3.37
CA VAL A 472 -3.50 -3.43 -4.40
C VAL A 472 -4.21 -3.99 -5.64
N ASN A 473 -3.94 -5.25 -6.01
CA ASN A 473 -4.61 -5.90 -7.14
C ASN A 473 -6.11 -6.15 -6.90
N VAL A 474 -6.56 -6.19 -5.65
CA VAL A 474 -7.99 -6.35 -5.30
C VAL A 474 -8.75 -5.02 -5.42
N LEU A 475 -8.03 -3.90 -5.38
CA LEU A 475 -8.62 -2.56 -5.51
C LEU A 475 -8.77 -2.09 -6.97
N SER A 476 -8.20 -2.80 -7.93
CA SER A 476 -8.14 -2.43 -9.35
C SER A 476 -9.29 -3.00 -10.19
#